data_0e098d9f8b463c254bc3598e1a1ee06c
#
_entry.id   0e098d9f8b463c254bc3598e1a1ee06c
#
_cell.length_a   1.000
_cell.length_b   1.000
_cell.length_c   1.000
_cell.angle_alpha   90.00
_cell.angle_beta   90.00
_cell.angle_gamma   90.00
#
_symmetry.space_group_name_H-M   'P 1'
#
loop_
_entity.id
_entity.type
_entity.pdbx_description
1 polymer ?
#
loop_
_entity_poly.entity_id
_entity_poly.type
_entity_poly.pdbx_seq_one_letter_code
_entity_poly.pdbx_strand_id
1 'polypeptide(L)'
;MIYFCADDYGLSKSSNTRIEECLKKGVLNKISVLPNGDVSDFNERLLGENVKLSLHLNLVEGCPLSKKEEVSLLVTDKGFFKHSFIGLFFLSLFGNRRLLEKQLYNEIKAQIDFWKNKMGEHTPI
;
A
#
# COMPACT_ATOMS: atom_id res chain seq x y z
N MET A 1 20.41 -8.84 -12.28
CA MET A 1 20.25 -9.02 -10.83
C MET A 1 18.87 -9.65 -10.57
N ILE A 2 18.78 -10.67 -9.74
CA ILE A 2 17.49 -11.32 -9.38
C ILE A 2 17.00 -10.74 -8.06
N TYR A 3 15.71 -10.37 -8.00
CA TYR A 3 15.06 -9.90 -6.78
C TYR A 3 14.14 -10.97 -6.21
N PHE A 4 14.31 -11.26 -4.92
CA PHE A 4 13.38 -12.02 -4.12
C PHE A 4 12.58 -11.00 -3.29
N CYS A 5 11.33 -10.77 -3.66
CA CYS A 5 10.46 -9.75 -3.08
C CYS A 5 9.48 -10.39 -2.10
N ALA A 6 9.31 -9.77 -0.94
CA ALA A 6 8.12 -9.98 -0.13
C ALA A 6 7.15 -8.83 -0.39
N ASP A 7 5.93 -9.17 -0.78
CA ASP A 7 4.85 -8.21 -0.93
C ASP A 7 4.07 -8.07 0.38
N ASP A 8 3.23 -7.02 0.46
CA ASP A 8 2.28 -6.81 1.54
C ASP A 8 2.89 -6.58 2.94
N TYR A 9 4.09 -5.98 3.03
CA TYR A 9 4.57 -5.49 4.31
C TYR A 9 3.61 -4.41 4.83
N GLY A 10 3.10 -4.59 6.04
CA GLY A 10 2.03 -3.77 6.60
C GLY A 10 0.67 -4.45 6.65
N LEU A 11 0.52 -5.64 6.06
CA LEU A 11 -0.75 -6.38 6.10
C LEU A 11 -1.13 -6.77 7.53
N SER A 12 -0.17 -7.20 8.32
CA SER A 12 -0.34 -7.50 9.74
C SER A 12 1.00 -7.56 10.46
N LYS A 13 0.99 -7.36 11.77
CA LYS A 13 2.18 -7.46 12.61
C LYS A 13 2.88 -8.83 12.49
N SER A 14 2.11 -9.92 12.43
CA SER A 14 2.65 -11.27 12.25
C SER A 14 3.33 -11.46 10.89
N SER A 15 2.75 -10.89 9.82
CA SER A 15 3.34 -10.91 8.48
C SER A 15 4.65 -10.11 8.46
N ASN A 16 4.63 -8.90 9.04
CA ASN A 16 5.80 -8.04 9.12
C ASN A 16 6.97 -8.75 9.81
N THR A 17 6.74 -9.36 10.97
CA THR A 17 7.77 -10.10 11.71
C THR A 17 8.42 -11.20 10.86
N ARG A 18 7.61 -11.97 10.10
CA ARG A 18 8.14 -13.03 9.22
C ARG A 18 8.97 -12.48 8.07
N ILE A 19 8.53 -11.38 7.48
CA ILE A 19 9.28 -10.70 6.41
C ILE A 19 10.63 -10.21 6.94
N GLU A 20 10.64 -9.57 8.12
CA GLU A 20 11.87 -9.11 8.77
C GLU A 20 12.83 -10.26 9.11
N GLU A 21 12.31 -11.41 9.56
CA GLU A 21 13.15 -12.60 9.77
C GLU A 21 13.80 -13.11 8.49
N CYS A 22 13.06 -13.11 7.37
CA CYS A 22 13.58 -13.49 6.07
C CYS A 22 14.63 -12.50 5.55
N LEU A 23 14.45 -11.22 5.80
CA LEU A 23 15.46 -10.19 5.49
C LEU A 23 16.74 -10.40 6.29
N LYS A 24 16.62 -10.60 7.60
CA LYS A 24 17.79 -10.87 8.48
C LYS A 24 18.57 -12.11 8.06
N LYS A 25 17.88 -13.12 7.49
CA LYS A 25 18.50 -14.34 6.94
C LYS A 25 19.07 -14.15 5.51
N GLY A 26 18.91 -12.97 4.91
CA GLY A 26 19.39 -12.69 3.55
C GLY A 26 18.61 -13.41 2.44
N VAL A 27 17.42 -13.94 2.74
CA VAL A 27 16.56 -14.63 1.77
C VAL A 27 15.86 -13.64 0.83
N LEU A 28 15.53 -12.46 1.36
CA LEU A 28 14.87 -11.39 0.62
C LEU A 28 15.83 -10.23 0.37
N ASN A 29 15.69 -9.59 -0.78
CA ASN A 29 16.43 -8.37 -1.14
C ASN A 29 15.52 -7.26 -1.67
N LYS A 30 14.19 -7.46 -1.60
CA LYS A 30 13.18 -6.44 -1.91
C LYS A 30 11.97 -6.62 -1.00
N ILE A 31 11.34 -5.49 -0.62
CA ILE A 31 10.05 -5.45 0.07
C ILE A 31 9.13 -4.48 -0.64
N SER A 32 7.86 -4.85 -0.73
CA SER A 32 6.77 -4.02 -1.19
C SER A 32 5.86 -3.68 0.00
N VAL A 33 5.71 -2.40 0.29
CA VAL A 33 5.11 -1.89 1.54
C VAL A 33 3.74 -1.29 1.26
N LEU A 34 2.73 -1.71 2.03
CA LEU A 34 1.37 -1.16 2.03
C LEU A 34 1.34 0.15 2.84
N PRO A 35 1.15 1.32 2.22
CA PRO A 35 1.21 2.60 2.93
C PRO A 35 0.04 2.80 3.90
N ASN A 36 -1.09 2.15 3.64
CA ASN A 36 -2.28 2.16 4.47
C ASN A 36 -2.38 0.97 5.44
N GLY A 37 -1.29 0.21 5.58
CA GLY A 37 -1.19 -0.94 6.47
C GLY A 37 -0.57 -0.59 7.84
N ASP A 38 -0.25 -1.63 8.60
CA ASP A 38 0.48 -1.50 9.87
C ASP A 38 1.99 -1.31 9.62
N VAL A 39 2.36 -0.06 9.37
CA VAL A 39 3.73 0.38 9.10
C VAL A 39 4.29 1.28 10.20
N SER A 40 3.68 1.25 11.39
CA SER A 40 4.10 2.07 12.54
C SER A 40 5.53 1.79 12.97
N ASP A 41 5.89 0.50 13.02
CA ASP A 41 7.21 0.03 13.46
C ASP A 41 8.21 -0.08 12.30
N PHE A 42 7.79 0.26 11.08
CA PHE A 42 8.67 0.20 9.91
C PHE A 42 9.84 1.19 10.06
N ASN A 43 11.05 0.65 10.02
CA ASN A 43 12.28 1.43 10.11
C ASN A 43 13.24 0.99 9.00
N GLU A 44 13.61 1.90 8.11
CA GLU A 44 14.58 1.64 7.03
C GLU A 44 15.92 1.09 7.55
N ARG A 45 16.31 1.44 8.79
CA ARG A 45 17.54 0.95 9.41
C ARG A 45 17.55 -0.55 9.67
N LEU A 46 16.37 -1.20 9.68
CA LEU A 46 16.24 -2.65 9.75
C LEU A 46 16.58 -3.33 8.42
N LEU A 47 16.61 -2.53 7.36
CA LEU A 47 16.92 -2.98 6.03
C LEU A 47 18.42 -2.78 5.83
N GLY A 48 19.16 -3.86 5.66
CA GLY A 48 20.57 -3.76 5.25
C GLY A 48 20.71 -2.97 3.93
N GLU A 49 21.89 -2.46 3.65
CA GLU A 49 22.20 -1.60 2.47
C GLU A 49 21.78 -2.20 1.11
N ASN A 50 21.50 -3.50 1.05
CA ASN A 50 21.18 -4.23 -0.17
C ASN A 50 19.69 -4.52 -0.36
N VAL A 51 18.80 -4.03 0.52
CA VAL A 51 17.37 -4.26 0.43
C VAL A 51 16.70 -3.10 -0.29
N LYS A 52 15.97 -3.40 -1.38
CA LYS A 52 15.17 -2.41 -2.10
C LYS A 52 13.77 -2.32 -1.54
N LEU A 53 13.27 -1.10 -1.47
CA LEU A 53 11.89 -0.80 -1.11
C LEU A 53 11.08 -0.45 -2.34
N SER A 54 9.80 -0.78 -2.32
CA SER A 54 8.82 -0.30 -3.27
C SER A 54 7.48 -0.03 -2.59
N LEU A 55 6.74 0.91 -3.13
CA LEU A 55 5.36 1.16 -2.74
C LEU A 55 4.46 0.04 -3.27
N HIS A 56 3.60 -0.50 -2.40
CA HIS A 56 2.49 -1.38 -2.78
C HIS A 56 1.18 -0.63 -2.67
N LEU A 57 0.66 -0.14 -3.80
CA LEU A 57 -0.63 0.53 -3.83
C LEU A 57 -1.77 -0.44 -3.48
N ASN A 58 -2.60 -0.06 -2.51
CA ASN A 58 -3.71 -0.87 -2.04
C ASN A 58 -5.02 -0.09 -2.11
N LEU A 59 -6.00 -0.64 -2.83
CA LEU A 59 -7.32 -0.05 -3.06
C LEU A 59 -8.46 -0.98 -2.66
N VAL A 60 -8.14 -2.11 -2.02
CA VAL A 60 -9.11 -3.19 -1.77
C VAL A 60 -9.18 -3.64 -0.32
N GLU A 61 -8.13 -3.44 0.47
CA GLU A 61 -8.06 -3.94 1.85
C GLU A 61 -7.78 -2.82 2.87
N GLY A 62 -8.35 -2.97 4.08
CA GLY A 62 -8.14 -2.03 5.18
C GLY A 62 -8.87 -0.70 4.99
N CYS A 63 -8.27 0.37 5.49
CA CYS A 63 -8.78 1.74 5.41
C CYS A 63 -7.96 2.56 4.41
N PRO A 64 -8.59 3.50 3.68
CA PRO A 64 -7.87 4.45 2.85
C PRO A 64 -7.06 5.43 3.72
N LEU A 65 -6.06 6.06 3.11
CA LEU A 65 -5.36 7.20 3.70
C LEU A 65 -6.10 8.52 3.47
N SER A 66 -6.91 8.59 2.43
CA SER A 66 -7.79 9.73 2.15
C SER A 66 -8.95 9.81 3.13
N LYS A 67 -9.52 11.01 3.29
CA LYS A 67 -10.74 11.18 4.08
C LYS A 67 -11.91 10.44 3.43
N LYS A 68 -12.78 9.86 4.26
CA LYS A 68 -13.95 9.09 3.80
C LYS A 68 -14.80 9.83 2.77
N GLU A 69 -14.97 11.13 2.95
CA GLU A 69 -15.77 11.98 2.07
C GLU A 69 -15.19 12.10 0.66
N GLU A 70 -13.86 12.01 0.56
CA GLU A 70 -13.12 12.10 -0.71
C GLU A 70 -13.11 10.80 -1.50
N VAL A 71 -13.43 9.66 -0.84
CA VAL A 71 -13.38 8.30 -1.39
C VAL A 71 -14.65 7.50 -1.10
N SER A 72 -15.78 8.16 -0.96
CA SER A 72 -17.06 7.57 -0.53
C SER A 72 -17.56 6.41 -1.39
N LEU A 73 -17.23 6.38 -2.69
CA LEU A 73 -17.52 5.24 -3.56
C LEU A 73 -16.68 4.01 -3.24
N LEU A 74 -15.49 4.19 -2.70
CA LEU A 74 -14.51 3.11 -2.47
C LEU A 74 -14.69 2.43 -1.12
N VAL A 75 -15.41 3.08 -0.16
CA VAL A 75 -15.46 2.64 1.22
C VAL A 75 -16.88 2.38 1.72
N THR A 76 -16.95 1.58 2.78
CA THR A 76 -18.16 1.35 3.58
C THR A 76 -18.46 2.55 4.49
N ASP A 77 -19.61 2.53 5.16
CA ASP A 77 -19.94 3.53 6.18
C ASP A 77 -18.97 3.52 7.37
N LYS A 78 -18.31 2.41 7.61
CA LYS A 78 -17.24 2.28 8.63
C LYS A 78 -15.88 2.74 8.16
N GLY A 79 -15.73 3.18 6.90
CA GLY A 79 -14.46 3.70 6.35
C GLY A 79 -13.50 2.63 5.83
N PHE A 80 -13.91 1.38 5.66
CA PHE A 80 -13.09 0.31 5.08
C PHE A 80 -13.33 0.19 3.58
N PHE A 81 -12.32 -0.15 2.81
CA PHE A 81 -12.50 -0.51 1.40
C PHE A 81 -13.57 -1.59 1.26
N LYS A 82 -14.45 -1.45 0.26
CA LYS A 82 -15.61 -2.35 0.07
C LYS A 82 -15.61 -3.13 -1.24
N HIS A 83 -14.71 -2.79 -2.16
CA HIS A 83 -14.67 -3.40 -3.47
C HIS A 83 -13.46 -4.32 -3.60
N SER A 84 -13.67 -5.51 -4.19
CA SER A 84 -12.60 -6.30 -4.75
C SER A 84 -12.13 -5.69 -6.08
N PHE A 85 -11.02 -6.19 -6.62
CA PHE A 85 -10.55 -5.82 -7.96
C PHE A 85 -11.66 -5.98 -9.03
N ILE A 86 -12.39 -7.08 -8.99
CA ILE A 86 -13.51 -7.34 -9.90
C ILE A 86 -14.64 -6.32 -9.69
N GLY A 87 -14.93 -5.97 -8.43
CA GLY A 87 -15.93 -4.94 -8.11
C GLY A 87 -15.54 -3.56 -8.64
N LEU A 88 -14.30 -3.16 -8.51
CA LEU A 88 -13.79 -1.90 -9.10
C LEU A 88 -13.86 -1.92 -10.62
N PHE A 89 -13.55 -3.06 -11.25
CA PHE A 89 -13.67 -3.21 -12.70
C PHE A 89 -15.12 -3.01 -13.16
N PHE A 90 -16.11 -3.67 -12.55
CA PHE A 90 -17.51 -3.44 -12.88
C PHE A 90 -17.99 -2.03 -12.59
N LEU A 91 -17.53 -1.42 -11.50
CA LEU A 91 -17.83 -0.03 -11.17
C LEU A 91 -17.28 0.95 -12.23
N SER A 92 -16.14 0.62 -12.84
CA SER A 92 -15.55 1.41 -13.94
C SER A 92 -16.35 1.32 -15.24
N LEU A 93 -17.04 0.21 -15.48
CA LEU A 93 -17.83 0.00 -16.69
C LEU A 93 -19.26 0.56 -16.56
N PHE A 94 -19.89 0.36 -15.40
CA PHE A 94 -21.34 0.61 -15.22
C PHE A 94 -21.64 1.72 -14.22
N GLY A 95 -20.64 2.23 -13.50
CA GLY A 95 -20.80 3.27 -12.50
C GLY A 95 -20.54 4.69 -13.02
N ASN A 96 -20.51 5.64 -12.08
CA ASN A 96 -20.08 7.01 -12.40
C ASN A 96 -18.55 7.06 -12.55
N ARG A 97 -18.09 6.82 -13.77
CA ARG A 97 -16.66 6.73 -14.09
C ARG A 97 -15.86 7.97 -13.67
N ARG A 98 -16.38 9.17 -13.92
CA ARG A 98 -15.66 10.41 -13.55
C ARG A 98 -15.46 10.54 -12.05
N LEU A 99 -16.48 10.18 -11.27
CA LEU A 99 -16.39 10.23 -9.82
C LEU A 99 -15.45 9.15 -9.31
N LEU A 100 -15.50 7.95 -9.90
CA LEU A 100 -14.58 6.86 -9.56
C LEU A 100 -13.13 7.25 -9.85
N GLU A 101 -12.82 7.77 -11.02
CA GLU A 101 -11.47 8.22 -11.41
C GLU A 101 -10.95 9.29 -10.44
N LYS A 102 -11.79 10.27 -10.07
CA LYS A 102 -11.42 11.29 -9.09
C LYS A 102 -11.09 10.69 -7.73
N GLN A 103 -11.89 9.76 -7.24
CA GLN A 103 -11.70 9.16 -5.93
C GLN A 103 -10.50 8.21 -5.89
N LEU A 104 -10.27 7.43 -6.95
CA LEU A 104 -9.06 6.64 -7.11
C LEU A 104 -7.80 7.52 -7.14
N TYR A 105 -7.85 8.63 -7.89
CA TYR A 105 -6.75 9.59 -7.92
C TYR A 105 -6.45 10.15 -6.51
N ASN A 106 -7.47 10.54 -5.76
CA ASN A 106 -7.29 11.07 -4.40
C ASN A 106 -6.57 10.06 -3.51
N GLU A 107 -7.02 8.81 -3.52
CA GLU A 107 -6.43 7.76 -2.69
C GLU A 107 -5.02 7.39 -3.13
N ILE A 108 -4.79 7.17 -4.42
CA ILE A 108 -3.45 6.89 -4.95
C ILE A 108 -2.49 8.01 -4.61
N LYS A 109 -2.92 9.27 -4.78
CA LYS A 109 -2.12 10.43 -4.41
C LYS A 109 -1.79 10.43 -2.91
N ALA A 110 -2.76 10.17 -2.05
CA ALA A 110 -2.54 10.12 -0.60
C ALA A 110 -1.53 9.03 -0.22
N GLN A 111 -1.59 7.85 -0.85
CA GLN A 111 -0.63 6.77 -0.64
C GLN A 111 0.78 7.12 -1.12
N ILE A 112 0.90 7.78 -2.27
CA ILE A 112 2.19 8.25 -2.81
C ILE A 112 2.77 9.36 -1.91
N ASP A 113 1.96 10.32 -1.49
CA ASP A 113 2.40 11.41 -0.63
C ASP A 113 2.86 10.87 0.74
N PHE A 114 2.13 9.93 1.33
CA PHE A 114 2.54 9.24 2.55
C PHE A 114 3.89 8.52 2.37
N TRP A 115 4.05 7.79 1.26
CA TRP A 115 5.29 7.09 0.94
C TRP A 115 6.48 8.04 0.86
N LYS A 116 6.37 9.12 0.09
CA LYS A 116 7.41 10.15 -0.05
C LYS A 116 7.77 10.80 1.28
N ASN A 117 6.78 11.11 2.09
CA ASN A 117 7.01 11.73 3.41
C ASN A 117 7.70 10.77 4.38
N LYS A 118 7.39 9.48 4.31
CA LYS A 118 7.96 8.47 5.21
C LYS A 118 9.35 8.02 4.76
N MET A 119 9.56 7.84 3.44
CA MET A 119 10.77 7.24 2.86
C MET A 119 11.71 8.25 2.21
N GLY A 120 11.32 9.52 2.14
CA GLY A 120 12.06 10.56 1.42
C GLY A 120 11.76 10.58 -0.08
N GLU A 121 11.99 11.75 -0.71
CA GLU A 121 11.63 12.00 -2.11
C GLU A 121 12.43 11.15 -3.13
N HIS A 122 13.55 10.57 -2.72
CA HIS A 122 14.45 9.82 -3.60
C HIS A 122 14.19 8.32 -3.61
N THR A 123 13.24 7.82 -2.82
CA THR A 123 12.90 6.39 -2.82
C THR A 123 12.00 6.08 -4.02
N PRO A 124 12.37 5.10 -4.88
CA PRO A 124 11.57 4.74 -6.06
C PRO A 124 10.15 4.32 -5.68
N ILE A 125 9.19 4.70 -6.49
CA ILE A 125 7.79 4.23 -6.40
C ILE A 125 7.69 2.88 -7.09
#